data_e816f66b94d883aafcc3867a46d51f5f
#
_entry.id   e816f66b94d883aafcc3867a46d51f5f
#
_cell.length_a   1.000
_cell.length_b   1.000
_cell.length_c   1.000
_cell.angle_alpha   90.00
_cell.angle_beta   90.00
_cell.angle_gamma   90.00
#
_symmetry.space_group_name_H-M   'P 1'
#
loop_
_entity.id
_entity.type
_entity.pdbx_description
1 polymer ?
#
loop_
_entity_poly.entity_id
_entity_poly.type
_entity_poly.pdbx_seq_one_letter_code
_entity_poly.pdbx_strand_id
1 'polypeptide(L)'
;MIGKTIKFLRMAKGLTQSDVSQKLGVTANYISLVENSKREPSLSFLKEMANVLDVPVGLFFLDSDMSRKDISQQERALLMRIRDLMFQIESIRLESTQ
;
A
#
# COMPACT_ATOMS: atom_id res chain seq x y z
N MET A 1 -4.75 -7.52 -1.18
CA MET A 1 -5.78 -6.49 -1.08
C MET A 1 -5.15 -5.14 -0.78
N ILE A 2 -5.54 -4.16 -1.56
CA ILE A 2 -4.92 -2.82 -1.53
C ILE A 2 -5.01 -2.19 -0.14
N GLY A 3 -6.15 -2.34 0.54
CA GLY A 3 -6.32 -1.75 1.87
C GLY A 3 -5.32 -2.24 2.90
N LYS A 4 -5.03 -3.52 2.90
CA LYS A 4 -4.04 -4.09 3.82
C LYS A 4 -2.63 -3.58 3.53
N THR A 5 -2.31 -3.43 2.25
CA THR A 5 -1.01 -2.91 1.84
C THR A 5 -0.85 -1.46 2.30
N ILE A 6 -1.88 -0.64 2.13
CA ILE A 6 -1.88 0.74 2.60
C ILE A 6 -1.66 0.78 4.12
N LYS A 7 -2.41 -0.03 4.85
CA LYS A 7 -2.30 -0.07 6.32
C LYS A 7 -0.91 -0.48 6.76
N PHE A 8 -0.36 -1.53 6.13
CA PHE A 8 0.98 -2.01 6.46
C PHE A 8 2.03 -0.91 6.25
N LEU A 9 1.99 -0.27 5.07
CA LEU A 9 2.97 0.76 4.73
C LEU A 9 2.81 1.99 5.63
N ARG A 10 1.57 2.39 5.92
CA ARG A 10 1.31 3.50 6.82
C ARG A 10 1.93 3.25 8.20
N MET A 11 1.70 2.06 8.75
CA MET A 11 2.24 1.69 10.05
C MET A 11 3.75 1.59 10.02
N ALA A 12 4.30 1.06 8.94
CA ALA A 12 5.76 0.97 8.78
C ALA A 12 6.41 2.34 8.75
N LYS A 13 5.70 3.35 8.25
CA LYS A 13 6.18 4.74 8.23
C LYS A 13 5.91 5.48 9.54
N GLY A 14 5.28 4.84 10.51
CA GLY A 14 4.96 5.46 11.80
C GLY A 14 3.86 6.51 11.73
N LEU A 15 2.99 6.42 10.72
CA LEU A 15 1.91 7.38 10.53
C LEU A 15 0.58 6.82 11.05
N THR A 16 -0.21 7.69 11.69
CA THR A 16 -1.58 7.35 12.08
C THR A 16 -2.53 7.56 10.91
N GLN A 17 -3.74 7.01 11.02
CA GLN A 17 -4.79 7.30 10.02
C GLN A 17 -5.07 8.81 9.96
N SER A 18 -5.03 9.48 11.10
CA SER A 18 -5.23 10.92 11.16
C SER A 18 -4.12 11.67 10.42
N ASP A 19 -2.86 11.25 10.62
CA ASP A 19 -1.72 11.88 9.93
C ASP A 19 -1.90 11.83 8.41
N VAL A 20 -2.23 10.65 7.90
CA VAL A 20 -2.41 10.45 6.47
C VAL A 20 -3.62 11.23 5.96
N SER A 21 -4.71 11.22 6.71
CA SER A 21 -5.93 11.93 6.30
C SER A 21 -5.67 13.44 6.16
N GLN A 22 -4.90 14.01 7.06
CA GLN A 22 -4.56 15.43 6.99
C GLN A 22 -3.72 15.75 5.76
N LYS A 23 -2.78 14.88 5.43
CA LYS A 23 -1.93 15.08 4.26
C LYS A 23 -2.70 14.96 2.95
N LEU A 24 -3.75 14.14 2.94
CA LEU A 24 -4.54 13.88 1.73
C LEU A 24 -5.82 14.72 1.65
N GLY A 25 -6.14 15.48 2.70
CA GLY A 25 -7.35 16.30 2.70
C GLY A 25 -8.64 15.49 2.78
N VAL A 26 -8.60 14.33 3.44
CA VAL A 26 -9.76 13.47 3.65
C VAL A 26 -9.92 13.21 5.15
N THR A 27 -11.02 12.54 5.54
CA THR A 27 -11.24 12.22 6.95
C THR A 27 -10.48 10.96 7.34
N ALA A 28 -10.14 10.83 8.64
CA ALA A 28 -9.55 9.61 9.15
C ALA A 28 -10.50 8.42 8.97
N ASN A 29 -11.82 8.66 9.08
CA ASN A 29 -12.82 7.62 8.83
C ASN A 29 -12.74 7.09 7.40
N TYR A 30 -12.51 7.97 6.41
CA TYR A 30 -12.34 7.55 5.02
C TYR A 30 -11.11 6.63 4.88
N ILE A 31 -9.99 7.00 5.51
CA ILE A 31 -8.80 6.16 5.50
C ILE A 31 -9.10 4.78 6.09
N SER A 32 -9.81 4.74 7.21
CA SER A 32 -10.19 3.49 7.85
C SER A 32 -11.04 2.62 6.91
N LEU A 33 -12.01 3.22 6.22
CA LEU A 33 -12.85 2.49 5.27
C LEU A 33 -12.04 1.90 4.13
N VAL A 34 -11.08 2.66 3.59
CA VAL A 34 -10.20 2.17 2.52
C VAL A 34 -9.33 1.03 3.03
N GLU A 35 -8.73 1.17 4.20
CA GLU A 35 -7.85 0.14 4.78
C GLU A 35 -8.59 -1.15 5.08
N ASN A 36 -9.86 -1.05 5.42
CA ASN A 36 -10.70 -2.22 5.72
C ASN A 36 -11.45 -2.75 4.50
N SER A 37 -11.13 -2.26 3.32
CA SER A 37 -11.73 -2.67 2.05
C SER A 37 -13.25 -2.44 2.00
N LYS A 38 -13.72 -1.44 2.75
CA LYS A 38 -15.12 -1.00 2.73
C LYS A 38 -15.37 0.09 1.70
N ARG A 39 -14.32 0.75 1.24
CA ARG A 39 -14.35 1.76 0.18
C ARG A 39 -13.24 1.44 -0.80
N GLU A 40 -13.56 1.50 -2.09
CA GLU A 40 -12.56 1.28 -3.12
C GLU A 40 -11.95 2.63 -3.52
N PRO A 41 -10.62 2.78 -3.38
CA PRO A 41 -9.97 4.05 -3.72
C PRO A 41 -9.85 4.22 -5.23
N SER A 42 -9.91 5.47 -5.68
CA SER A 42 -9.64 5.81 -7.08
C SER A 42 -8.14 5.69 -7.36
N LEU A 43 -7.79 5.58 -8.64
CA LEU A 43 -6.38 5.59 -9.04
C LEU A 43 -5.71 6.90 -8.63
N SER A 44 -6.41 8.00 -8.78
CA SER A 44 -5.91 9.32 -8.39
C SER A 44 -5.56 9.35 -6.89
N PHE A 45 -6.44 8.81 -6.05
CA PHE A 45 -6.21 8.73 -4.60
C PHE A 45 -5.01 7.85 -4.29
N LEU A 46 -4.86 6.72 -5.00
CA LEU A 46 -3.73 5.82 -4.78
C LEU A 46 -2.41 6.48 -5.14
N LYS A 47 -2.38 7.29 -6.18
CA LYS A 47 -1.16 8.04 -6.54
C LYS A 47 -0.78 9.03 -5.44
N GLU A 48 -1.76 9.73 -4.89
CA GLU A 48 -1.52 10.65 -3.78
C GLU A 48 -1.07 9.90 -2.52
N MET A 49 -1.69 8.77 -2.24
CA MET A 49 -1.30 7.92 -1.11
C MET A 49 0.13 7.42 -1.26
N ALA A 50 0.52 7.00 -2.47
CA ALA A 50 1.88 6.57 -2.75
C ALA A 50 2.89 7.68 -2.47
N ASN A 51 2.56 8.91 -2.84
CA ASN A 51 3.42 10.06 -2.53
C ASN A 51 3.56 10.29 -1.04
N VAL A 52 2.46 10.23 -0.30
CA VAL A 52 2.48 10.43 1.16
C VAL A 52 3.31 9.33 1.83
N LEU A 53 3.17 8.10 1.37
CA LEU A 53 3.90 6.96 1.93
C LEU A 53 5.30 6.80 1.35
N ASP A 54 5.64 7.57 0.32
CA ASP A 54 6.94 7.51 -0.35
C ASP A 54 7.24 6.11 -0.87
N VAL A 55 6.30 5.55 -1.62
CA VAL A 55 6.42 4.24 -2.25
C VAL A 55 5.96 4.33 -3.70
N PRO A 56 6.41 3.38 -4.56
CA PRO A 56 5.88 3.32 -5.93
C PRO A 56 4.39 2.95 -5.91
N VAL A 57 3.58 3.63 -6.72
CA VAL A 57 2.14 3.33 -6.78
C VAL A 57 1.87 1.90 -7.23
N GLY A 58 2.75 1.33 -8.07
CA GLY A 58 2.60 -0.04 -8.54
C GLY A 58 2.60 -1.09 -7.43
N LEU A 59 3.18 -0.76 -6.27
CA LEU A 59 3.20 -1.66 -5.13
C LEU A 59 1.79 -2.05 -4.69
N PHE A 60 0.84 -1.12 -4.77
CA PHE A 60 -0.56 -1.41 -4.41
C PHE A 60 -1.20 -2.42 -5.35
N PHE A 61 -0.80 -2.42 -6.62
CA PHE A 61 -1.40 -3.28 -7.64
C PHE A 61 -0.84 -4.70 -7.63
N LEU A 62 0.37 -4.90 -7.13
CA LEU A 62 0.94 -6.24 -7.02
C LEU A 62 0.10 -7.14 -6.13
N ASP A 63 -0.43 -6.60 -5.04
CA ASP A 63 -1.27 -7.36 -4.12
C ASP A 63 -2.61 -7.73 -4.78
N SER A 64 -3.19 -6.82 -5.56
CA SER A 64 -4.43 -7.08 -6.30
C SER A 64 -4.23 -8.16 -7.37
N ASP A 65 -3.12 -8.09 -8.09
CA ASP A 65 -2.83 -9.03 -9.17
C ASP A 65 -2.70 -10.46 -8.64
N MET A 66 -2.18 -10.63 -7.43
CA MET A 66 -1.99 -11.96 -6.85
C MET A 66 -3.30 -12.68 -6.53
N SER A 67 -4.41 -11.96 -6.47
CA SER A 67 -5.72 -12.57 -6.20
C SER A 67 -6.45 -13.00 -7.47
N ARG A 68 -5.91 -12.74 -8.64
CA ARG A 68 -6.53 -13.10 -9.92
C ARG A 68 -6.44 -14.59 -10.15
N LYS A 69 -7.55 -15.18 -10.59
CA LYS A 69 -7.63 -16.62 -10.82
C LYS A 69 -6.92 -17.08 -12.09
N ASP A 70 -6.69 -16.17 -13.03
CA ASP A 70 -6.05 -16.48 -14.31
C ASP A 70 -4.52 -16.45 -14.23
N ILE A 71 -3.96 -16.17 -13.07
CA ILE A 71 -2.51 -16.15 -12.88
C ILE A 71 -2.04 -17.55 -12.53
N SER A 72 -1.00 -18.03 -13.22
CA SER A 72 -0.42 -19.33 -12.92
C SER A 72 0.27 -19.33 -11.56
N GLN A 73 0.51 -20.51 -11.00
CA GLN A 73 1.23 -20.62 -9.73
C GLN A 73 2.63 -20.03 -9.81
N GLN A 74 3.31 -20.21 -10.95
CA GLN A 74 4.65 -19.66 -11.13
C GLN A 74 4.63 -18.14 -11.18
N GLU A 75 3.68 -17.57 -11.91
CA GLU A 75 3.53 -16.13 -11.98
C GLU A 75 3.18 -15.56 -10.60
N ARG A 76 2.28 -16.22 -9.87
CA ARG A 76 1.90 -15.81 -8.53
C ARG A 76 3.10 -15.82 -7.61
N ALA A 77 3.93 -16.87 -7.68
CA ALA A 77 5.14 -16.96 -6.84
C ALA A 77 6.11 -15.81 -7.14
N LEU A 78 6.28 -15.47 -8.42
CA LEU A 78 7.14 -14.37 -8.83
C LEU A 78 6.61 -13.03 -8.33
N LEU A 79 5.29 -12.80 -8.44
CA LEU A 79 4.67 -11.57 -7.97
C LEU A 79 4.83 -11.41 -6.46
N MET A 80 4.65 -12.51 -5.72
CA MET A 80 4.86 -12.49 -4.27
C MET A 80 6.30 -12.15 -3.91
N ARG A 81 7.24 -12.68 -4.68
CA ARG A 81 8.66 -12.43 -4.46
C ARG A 81 9.01 -10.96 -4.74
N ILE A 82 8.47 -10.41 -5.83
CA ILE A 82 8.65 -8.99 -6.15
C ILE A 82 8.10 -8.13 -5.03
N ARG A 83 6.89 -8.43 -4.56
CA ARG A 83 6.26 -7.70 -3.46
C ARG A 83 7.14 -7.73 -2.21
N ASP A 84 7.63 -8.91 -1.84
CA ASP A 84 8.46 -9.07 -0.64
C ASP A 84 9.76 -8.28 -0.76
N LEU A 85 10.37 -8.28 -1.94
CA LEU A 85 11.58 -7.50 -2.19
C LEU A 85 11.31 -6.00 -2.07
N MET A 86 10.18 -5.54 -2.57
CA MET A 86 9.81 -4.13 -2.47
C MET A 86 9.60 -3.72 -1.00
N PHE A 87 8.97 -4.58 -0.21
CA PHE A 87 8.81 -4.32 1.23
C PHE A 87 10.16 -4.31 1.94
N GLN A 88 11.08 -5.19 1.55
CA GLN A 88 12.44 -5.20 2.12
C GLN A 88 13.18 -3.90 1.82
N ILE A 89 13.10 -3.42 0.58
CA ILE A 89 13.72 -2.17 0.19
C ILE A 89 13.16 -1.02 1.03
N GLU A 90 11.87 -0.99 1.23
CA GLU A 90 11.22 0.04 2.03
C GLU A 90 11.67 -0.02 3.49
N SER A 91 11.82 -1.22 4.04
CA SER A 91 12.32 -1.40 5.40
C SER A 91 13.74 -0.87 5.56
N ILE A 92 14.60 -1.13 4.58
CA ILE A 92 15.98 -0.62 4.59
C ILE A 92 15.99 0.89 4.56
N ARG A 93 15.13 1.51 3.72
CA ARG A 93 15.03 2.97 3.66
C ARG A 93 14.60 3.56 5.00
N LEU A 94 13.64 2.91 5.68
CA LEU A 94 13.18 3.36 6.98
C LEU A 94 14.29 3.30 8.03
N GLU A 95 15.10 2.24 8.00
CA GLU A 95 16.23 2.09 8.90
C GLU A 95 17.31 3.14 8.63
N SER A 96 17.56 3.45 7.37
CA SER A 96 18.61 4.39 6.99
C SER A 96 18.23 5.85 7.27
N THR A 97 16.96 6.16 7.48
CA THR A 97 16.51 7.51 7.78
C THR A 97 16.45 7.83 9.28
N GLN A 98 16.75 6.85 10.11
CA GLN A 98 16.81 7.06 11.56
C GLN A 98 18.20 7.60 12.01
#